data_564975fae5b1782e0b6c089ee1e95b6d
#
_entry.id   564975fae5b1782e0b6c089ee1e95b6d
#
_cell.length_a   1.000
_cell.length_b   1.000
_cell.length_c   1.000
_cell.angle_alpha   90.00
_cell.angle_beta   90.00
_cell.angle_gamma   90.00
#
_symmetry.space_group_name_H-M   'P 1'
#
loop_
_entity.id
_entity.type
_entity.pdbx_description
1 polymer ?
#
loop_
_entity_poly.entity_id
_entity_poly.type
_entity_poly.pdbx_seq_one_letter_code
_entity_poly.pdbx_strand_id
1 'polypeptide(L)'
;MNGWVFDIAGERGGMTVWFRTATGETIALFAPFRPSFVLAGNRLKEPALRAAAARWRCGLARGEGIDFLSGRTIPAWSFTVPGPALLGPSVRKAEKAFGPEALCNADIAPEQQFSCATGLYPLSRAAVDCDGDGTIRSARVLDSPWDVDAPHPSFSIALLRMEGTGHPAHRRVRPLEFIADGVTHGLLWENGADFLRELLRLVERADPDLLVTEYGDDWLLPRLLALAVRLRVPLPLGRAPRTPGDVPGAARGRDAEFRTAAPGVRGGRERSYMSYGRVIFRAAPHTLSGRWHVDARNSFLFGETGLPGLVELSRLSGIPLQRVARTSPGTAISAMQVATALRGGILVPYKKREPEAFKTGVDLVVADKGGLTYLPRPGAHENVGELDFASMYPSLMDRYNISPETINCACCRPGLPVPGIGAHTCLRRRGLVPDTIAPILAKRRSLKERQGAATEPEAREIFRKRQTALKWLLVVSFGFLGYRNARFGRIEAHEAVTAWGREKLLSAKEIAEREGFAFLHGLTDAIWVKRRGAGEEEYRGLSERITAETGMPIALEGVYKWLAFLPSKRNPSVA
;
A
#
# COMPACT_ATOMS: atom_id res chain seq x y z
N MET A 1 8.78 -0.79 -28.99
CA MET A 1 9.79 -0.07 -28.16
C MET A 1 9.93 -0.73 -26.80
N ASN A 2 11.12 -0.66 -26.17
CA ASN A 2 11.38 -1.19 -24.83
C ASN A 2 11.56 -0.04 -23.83
N GLY A 3 11.11 -0.24 -22.59
CA GLY A 3 11.21 0.76 -21.53
C GLY A 3 10.47 0.37 -20.26
N TRP A 4 10.00 1.38 -19.53
CA TRP A 4 9.29 1.22 -18.26
C TRP A 4 7.98 1.99 -18.26
N VAL A 5 6.95 1.39 -17.67
CA VAL A 5 5.68 2.07 -17.39
C VAL A 5 5.91 3.10 -16.28
N PHE A 6 6.08 4.35 -16.65
CA PHE A 6 6.39 5.43 -15.70
C PHE A 6 5.20 5.78 -14.81
N ASP A 7 4.02 5.99 -15.41
CA ASP A 7 2.77 6.28 -14.69
C ASP A 7 1.55 5.81 -15.49
N ILE A 8 0.43 5.60 -14.83
CA ILE A 8 -0.84 5.17 -15.43
C ILE A 8 -1.95 6.07 -14.92
N ALA A 9 -2.75 6.62 -15.82
CA ALA A 9 -3.86 7.49 -15.47
C ALA A 9 -5.09 7.21 -16.34
N GLY A 10 -6.28 7.18 -15.70
CA GLY A 10 -7.53 7.04 -16.41
C GLY A 10 -7.89 8.28 -17.21
N GLU A 11 -8.32 8.09 -18.47
CA GLU A 11 -8.76 9.13 -19.37
C GLU A 11 -10.10 8.79 -20.06
N ARG A 12 -10.54 9.68 -20.97
CA ARG A 12 -11.77 9.46 -21.72
C ARG A 12 -11.57 8.31 -22.73
N GLY A 13 -12.24 7.20 -22.48
CA GLY A 13 -12.21 6.03 -23.37
C GLY A 13 -11.09 5.01 -23.10
N GLY A 14 -10.13 5.29 -22.21
CA GLY A 14 -9.01 4.39 -21.95
C GLY A 14 -8.08 4.87 -20.85
N MET A 15 -6.83 4.46 -20.95
CA MET A 15 -5.76 4.82 -20.03
C MET A 15 -4.65 5.54 -20.78
N THR A 16 -4.12 6.62 -20.23
CA THR A 16 -2.81 7.15 -20.61
C THR A 16 -1.74 6.39 -19.84
N VAL A 17 -0.84 5.78 -20.58
CA VAL A 17 0.34 5.09 -20.05
C VAL A 17 1.55 5.98 -20.36
N TRP A 18 2.09 6.62 -19.35
CA TRP A 18 3.37 7.30 -19.46
C TRP A 18 4.47 6.25 -19.51
N PHE A 19 5.29 6.32 -20.53
CA PHE A 19 6.30 5.31 -20.82
C PHE A 19 7.68 5.94 -20.92
N ARG A 20 8.61 5.47 -20.09
CA ARG A 20 10.02 5.86 -20.12
C ARG A 20 10.76 4.92 -21.06
N THR A 21 11.19 5.41 -22.19
CA THR A 21 11.96 4.61 -23.16
C THR A 21 13.33 4.23 -22.62
N ALA A 22 13.96 3.23 -23.22
CA ALA A 22 15.34 2.84 -22.89
C ALA A 22 16.36 3.97 -23.21
N THR A 23 16.01 4.91 -24.09
CA THR A 23 16.81 6.10 -24.41
C THR A 23 16.63 7.25 -23.42
N GLY A 24 15.73 7.09 -22.44
CA GLY A 24 15.49 8.07 -21.38
C GLY A 24 14.40 9.10 -21.67
N GLU A 25 13.70 8.99 -22.78
CA GLU A 25 12.56 9.86 -23.09
C GLU A 25 11.29 9.39 -22.36
N THR A 26 10.47 10.31 -21.86
CA THR A 26 9.16 10.00 -21.29
C THR A 26 8.05 10.45 -22.24
N ILE A 27 7.30 9.49 -22.76
CA ILE A 27 6.24 9.69 -23.74
C ILE A 27 4.88 9.26 -23.19
N ALA A 28 3.82 9.86 -23.70
CA ALA A 28 2.44 9.46 -23.40
C ALA A 28 1.94 8.49 -24.48
N LEU A 29 1.47 7.32 -24.07
CA LEU A 29 0.84 6.32 -24.92
C LEU A 29 -0.62 6.16 -24.50
N PHE A 30 -1.50 5.85 -25.44
CA PHE A 30 -2.91 5.60 -25.17
C PHE A 30 -3.20 4.10 -25.23
N ALA A 31 -3.85 3.57 -24.21
CA ALA A 31 -4.33 2.20 -24.16
C ALA A 31 -5.87 2.20 -24.11
N PRO A 32 -6.59 1.72 -25.14
CA PRO A 32 -8.04 1.52 -25.06
C PRO A 32 -8.38 0.60 -23.90
N PHE A 33 -9.19 1.06 -22.95
CA PHE A 33 -9.57 0.28 -21.79
C PHE A 33 -10.94 0.65 -21.26
N ARG A 34 -11.76 -0.35 -21.01
CA ARG A 34 -13.11 -0.21 -20.48
C ARG A 34 -13.19 -0.95 -19.15
N PRO A 35 -13.19 -0.24 -18.02
CA PRO A 35 -13.30 -0.88 -16.72
C PRO A 35 -14.68 -1.51 -16.51
N SER A 36 -14.76 -2.45 -15.60
CA SER A 36 -15.98 -3.17 -15.29
C SER A 36 -16.25 -3.24 -13.80
N PHE A 37 -17.51 -3.53 -13.47
CA PHE A 37 -17.93 -3.99 -12.15
C PHE A 37 -18.84 -5.21 -12.33
N VAL A 38 -19.06 -5.94 -11.25
CA VAL A 38 -19.81 -7.21 -11.28
C VAL A 38 -21.02 -7.12 -10.38
N LEU A 39 -22.15 -7.65 -10.86
CA LEU A 39 -23.30 -8.01 -10.04
C LEU A 39 -23.34 -9.52 -9.93
N ALA A 40 -23.38 -10.05 -8.70
CA ALA A 40 -23.33 -11.48 -8.44
C ALA A 40 -24.43 -11.94 -7.47
N GLY A 41 -24.93 -13.15 -7.64
CA GLY A 41 -25.91 -13.78 -6.77
C GLY A 41 -27.10 -14.40 -7.50
N ASN A 42 -27.69 -15.41 -6.85
CA ASN A 42 -28.79 -16.22 -7.42
C ASN A 42 -30.13 -15.50 -7.53
N ARG A 43 -30.29 -14.34 -6.89
CA ARG A 43 -31.57 -13.58 -6.89
C ARG A 43 -31.68 -12.58 -8.03
N LEU A 44 -30.62 -12.40 -8.82
CA LEU A 44 -30.58 -11.45 -9.91
C LEU A 44 -31.34 -12.00 -11.12
N LYS A 45 -32.27 -11.19 -11.66
CA LYS A 45 -33.09 -11.56 -12.82
C LYS A 45 -32.46 -10.96 -14.07
N GLU A 46 -32.11 -11.80 -15.05
CA GLU A 46 -31.44 -11.40 -16.28
C GLU A 46 -32.18 -10.29 -17.07
N PRO A 47 -33.51 -10.29 -17.21
CA PRO A 47 -34.21 -9.20 -17.89
C PRO A 47 -33.97 -7.83 -17.25
N ALA A 48 -33.96 -7.75 -15.91
CA ALA A 48 -33.68 -6.51 -15.18
C ALA A 48 -32.23 -6.04 -15.39
N LEU A 49 -31.28 -6.97 -15.45
CA LEU A 49 -29.86 -6.66 -15.72
C LEU A 49 -29.66 -6.15 -17.14
N ARG A 50 -30.31 -6.75 -18.14
CA ARG A 50 -30.29 -6.30 -19.54
C ARG A 50 -30.91 -4.90 -19.70
N ALA A 51 -32.04 -4.62 -19.07
CA ALA A 51 -32.65 -3.30 -19.06
C ALA A 51 -31.75 -2.25 -18.40
N ALA A 52 -31.10 -2.59 -17.28
CA ALA A 52 -30.16 -1.71 -16.61
C ALA A 52 -28.93 -1.42 -17.46
N ALA A 53 -28.34 -2.44 -18.10
CA ALA A 53 -27.17 -2.29 -18.97
C ALA A 53 -27.47 -1.37 -20.15
N ALA A 54 -28.61 -1.55 -20.83
CA ALA A 54 -29.06 -0.69 -21.93
C ALA A 54 -29.24 0.77 -21.46
N ARG A 55 -29.95 0.97 -20.33
CA ARG A 55 -30.19 2.31 -19.75
C ARG A 55 -28.91 3.03 -19.35
N TRP A 56 -27.90 2.32 -18.85
CA TRP A 56 -26.63 2.89 -18.40
C TRP A 56 -25.57 2.92 -19.51
N ARG A 57 -25.88 2.41 -20.70
CA ARG A 57 -24.96 2.27 -21.84
C ARG A 57 -23.72 1.47 -21.48
N CYS A 58 -23.91 0.38 -20.74
CA CYS A 58 -22.86 -0.56 -20.35
C CYS A 58 -22.94 -1.82 -21.22
N GLY A 59 -21.81 -2.40 -21.56
CA GLY A 59 -21.74 -3.79 -22.01
C GLY A 59 -22.17 -4.73 -20.89
N LEU A 60 -22.84 -5.85 -21.22
CA LEU A 60 -23.23 -6.87 -20.26
C LEU A 60 -22.74 -8.25 -20.74
N ALA A 61 -22.01 -8.92 -19.88
CA ALA A 61 -21.58 -10.31 -20.11
C ALA A 61 -22.00 -11.18 -18.92
N ARG A 62 -22.60 -12.33 -19.20
CA ARG A 62 -22.88 -13.36 -18.20
C ARG A 62 -21.64 -14.23 -18.00
N GLY A 63 -21.36 -14.61 -16.78
CA GLY A 63 -20.26 -15.47 -16.39
C GLY A 63 -20.48 -16.02 -14.99
N GLU A 64 -19.41 -16.45 -14.39
CA GLU A 64 -19.34 -16.98 -13.04
C GLU A 64 -18.16 -16.36 -12.29
N GLY A 65 -18.20 -16.41 -10.96
CA GLY A 65 -17.11 -16.00 -10.12
C GLY A 65 -17.11 -16.76 -8.81
N ILE A 66 -15.97 -16.81 -8.13
CA ILE A 66 -15.82 -17.49 -6.85
C ILE A 66 -16.27 -16.53 -5.73
N ASP A 67 -17.28 -16.92 -4.97
CA ASP A 67 -17.64 -16.19 -3.75
C ASP A 67 -16.52 -16.32 -2.72
N PHE A 68 -16.06 -15.20 -2.21
CA PHE A 68 -14.89 -15.12 -1.35
C PHE A 68 -14.98 -16.02 -0.12
N LEU A 69 -16.09 -15.95 0.61
CA LEU A 69 -16.23 -16.64 1.90
C LEU A 69 -16.52 -18.14 1.73
N SER A 70 -17.48 -18.49 0.91
CA SER A 70 -17.86 -19.89 0.72
C SER A 70 -16.88 -20.66 -0.20
N GLY A 71 -16.15 -19.97 -1.06
CA GLY A 71 -15.31 -20.57 -2.10
C GLY A 71 -16.12 -21.29 -3.19
N ARG A 72 -17.44 -21.04 -3.25
CA ARG A 72 -18.32 -21.64 -4.27
C ARG A 72 -18.38 -20.75 -5.51
N THR A 73 -18.47 -21.38 -6.67
CA THR A 73 -18.77 -20.68 -7.91
C THR A 73 -20.23 -20.24 -7.91
N ILE A 74 -20.48 -18.97 -8.19
CA ILE A 74 -21.82 -18.37 -8.26
C ILE A 74 -22.01 -17.61 -9.56
N PRO A 75 -23.25 -17.49 -10.07
CA PRO A 75 -23.55 -16.68 -11.24
C PRO A 75 -23.17 -15.22 -11.05
N ALA A 76 -22.53 -14.64 -12.06
CA ALA A 76 -22.05 -13.27 -12.05
C ALA A 76 -22.29 -12.61 -13.42
N TRP A 77 -22.56 -11.30 -13.41
CA TRP A 77 -22.74 -10.49 -14.60
C TRP A 77 -21.78 -9.31 -14.56
N SER A 78 -20.92 -9.23 -15.56
CA SER A 78 -19.96 -8.13 -15.71
C SER A 78 -20.60 -6.98 -16.50
N PHE A 79 -20.57 -5.79 -15.91
CA PHE A 79 -20.97 -4.53 -16.52
C PHE A 79 -19.74 -3.76 -16.96
N THR A 80 -19.48 -3.69 -18.26
CA THR A 80 -18.36 -2.95 -18.83
C THR A 80 -18.78 -1.53 -19.13
N VAL A 81 -18.16 -0.53 -18.51
CA VAL A 81 -18.48 0.88 -18.71
C VAL A 81 -17.67 1.48 -19.87
N PRO A 82 -18.18 2.52 -20.58
CA PRO A 82 -17.50 3.08 -21.75
C PRO A 82 -16.13 3.70 -21.49
N GLY A 83 -15.83 4.06 -20.25
CA GLY A 83 -14.51 4.60 -19.87
C GLY A 83 -14.34 4.82 -18.38
N PRO A 84 -13.09 5.04 -17.92
CA PRO A 84 -12.72 5.14 -16.50
C PRO A 84 -13.54 6.13 -15.68
N ALA A 85 -13.83 7.31 -16.22
CA ALA A 85 -14.60 8.35 -15.52
C ALA A 85 -16.06 7.95 -15.21
N LEU A 86 -16.61 6.98 -15.95
CA LEU A 86 -17.99 6.53 -15.80
C LEU A 86 -18.15 5.38 -14.79
N LEU A 87 -17.06 4.76 -14.33
CA LEU A 87 -17.13 3.63 -13.39
C LEU A 87 -17.89 4.00 -12.11
N GLY A 88 -17.44 5.01 -11.39
CA GLY A 88 -18.07 5.44 -10.14
C GLY A 88 -19.55 5.84 -10.28
N PRO A 89 -19.94 6.68 -11.26
CA PRO A 89 -21.34 6.98 -11.53
C PRO A 89 -22.20 5.74 -11.83
N SER A 90 -21.68 4.79 -12.61
CA SER A 90 -22.41 3.56 -12.96
C SER A 90 -22.57 2.63 -11.76
N VAL A 91 -21.54 2.50 -10.94
CA VAL A 91 -21.61 1.72 -9.68
C VAL A 91 -22.66 2.29 -8.72
N ARG A 92 -22.72 3.63 -8.54
CA ARG A 92 -23.77 4.23 -7.70
C ARG A 92 -25.19 3.97 -8.21
N LYS A 93 -25.41 3.94 -9.53
CA LYS A 93 -26.69 3.55 -10.11
C LYS A 93 -27.01 2.08 -9.83
N ALA A 94 -26.01 1.20 -9.94
CA ALA A 94 -26.15 -0.22 -9.67
C ALA A 94 -26.40 -0.49 -8.17
N GLU A 95 -25.72 0.20 -7.27
CA GLU A 95 -25.96 0.13 -5.82
C GLU A 95 -27.39 0.50 -5.46
N LYS A 96 -27.92 1.57 -6.06
CA LYS A 96 -29.31 2.00 -5.85
C LYS A 96 -30.34 1.01 -6.40
N ALA A 97 -30.03 0.34 -7.50
CA ALA A 97 -30.98 -0.53 -8.20
C ALA A 97 -30.98 -1.98 -7.66
N PHE A 98 -29.84 -2.50 -7.23
CA PHE A 98 -29.64 -3.91 -6.89
C PHE A 98 -29.12 -4.14 -5.46
N GLY A 99 -28.84 -3.08 -4.72
CA GLY A 99 -28.25 -3.14 -3.37
C GLY A 99 -26.73 -3.33 -3.39
N PRO A 100 -26.05 -2.95 -2.29
CA PRO A 100 -24.59 -3.08 -2.16
C PRO A 100 -24.14 -4.56 -2.06
N GLU A 101 -25.01 -5.47 -1.61
CA GLU A 101 -24.69 -6.89 -1.41
C GLU A 101 -24.50 -7.64 -2.74
N ALA A 102 -25.16 -7.18 -3.80
CA ALA A 102 -25.00 -7.76 -5.14
C ALA A 102 -23.72 -7.30 -5.82
N LEU A 103 -23.12 -6.19 -5.37
CA LEU A 103 -21.96 -5.57 -6.02
C LEU A 103 -20.66 -6.28 -5.64
N CYS A 104 -19.88 -6.59 -6.67
CA CYS A 104 -18.52 -7.09 -6.58
C CYS A 104 -17.61 -6.33 -7.54
N ASN A 105 -16.32 -6.26 -7.27
CA ASN A 105 -15.30 -5.59 -8.11
C ASN A 105 -15.66 -4.12 -8.46
N ALA A 106 -16.51 -3.48 -7.65
CA ALA A 106 -17.20 -2.25 -8.05
C ALA A 106 -16.42 -0.96 -7.76
N ASP A 107 -15.54 -0.96 -6.78
CA ASP A 107 -14.75 0.19 -6.36
C ASP A 107 -13.24 0.00 -6.57
N ILE A 108 -12.87 -0.93 -7.44
CA ILE A 108 -11.49 -1.14 -7.86
C ILE A 108 -11.13 -0.03 -8.84
N ALA A 109 -10.04 0.68 -8.54
CA ALA A 109 -9.59 1.78 -9.38
C ALA A 109 -9.31 1.32 -10.82
N PRO A 110 -9.66 2.12 -11.84
CA PRO A 110 -9.42 1.76 -13.25
C PRO A 110 -7.97 1.41 -13.54
N GLU A 111 -7.00 2.10 -12.92
CA GLU A 111 -5.57 1.84 -13.06
C GLU A 111 -5.21 0.42 -12.56
N GLN A 112 -5.81 0.00 -11.46
CA GLN A 112 -5.60 -1.34 -10.92
C GLN A 112 -6.28 -2.42 -11.76
N GLN A 113 -7.51 -2.15 -12.23
CA GLN A 113 -8.18 -3.06 -13.16
C GLN A 113 -7.38 -3.24 -14.45
N PHE A 114 -6.85 -2.13 -14.99
CA PHE A 114 -5.98 -2.13 -16.16
C PHE A 114 -4.73 -2.97 -15.93
N SER A 115 -4.02 -2.72 -14.81
CA SER A 115 -2.83 -3.49 -14.47
C SER A 115 -3.10 -4.99 -14.31
N CYS A 116 -4.22 -5.37 -13.69
CA CYS A 116 -4.61 -6.77 -13.56
C CYS A 116 -4.99 -7.42 -14.90
N ALA A 117 -5.61 -6.65 -15.80
CA ALA A 117 -6.07 -7.17 -17.09
C ALA A 117 -4.95 -7.28 -18.14
N THR A 118 -4.01 -6.35 -18.16
CA THR A 118 -2.95 -6.26 -19.17
C THR A 118 -1.60 -6.79 -18.70
N GLY A 119 -1.42 -6.91 -17.37
CA GLY A 119 -0.12 -7.17 -16.75
C GLY A 119 0.77 -5.94 -16.64
N LEU A 120 0.47 -4.82 -17.30
CA LEU A 120 1.21 -3.57 -17.18
C LEU A 120 0.94 -2.94 -15.81
N TYR A 121 1.94 -2.90 -14.96
CA TYR A 121 1.86 -2.26 -13.65
C TYR A 121 2.86 -1.08 -13.55
N PRO A 122 2.64 -0.11 -12.65
CA PRO A 122 3.55 1.02 -12.51
C PRO A 122 5.00 0.55 -12.32
N LEU A 123 5.92 1.14 -13.07
CA LEU A 123 7.36 0.83 -13.06
C LEU A 123 7.71 -0.59 -13.50
N SER A 124 6.81 -1.30 -14.20
CA SER A 124 7.15 -2.52 -14.90
C SER A 124 8.00 -2.23 -16.11
N ARG A 125 9.00 -3.08 -16.37
CA ARG A 125 9.72 -3.10 -17.64
C ARG A 125 8.84 -3.79 -18.69
N ALA A 126 8.68 -3.16 -19.85
CA ALA A 126 7.80 -3.69 -20.90
C ALA A 126 8.36 -3.45 -22.30
N ALA A 127 7.96 -4.32 -23.22
CA ALA A 127 8.05 -4.12 -24.66
C ALA A 127 6.65 -3.73 -25.15
N VAL A 128 6.53 -2.61 -25.84
CA VAL A 128 5.26 -2.04 -26.30
C VAL A 128 5.30 -1.83 -27.80
N ASP A 129 4.26 -2.25 -28.49
CA ASP A 129 4.00 -1.97 -29.89
C ASP A 129 2.83 -0.97 -30.01
N CYS A 130 3.05 0.11 -30.79
CA CYS A 130 2.12 1.21 -30.89
C CYS A 130 1.88 1.61 -32.35
N ASP A 131 0.71 2.15 -32.60
CA ASP A 131 0.37 2.85 -33.85
C ASP A 131 1.14 4.17 -33.98
N GLY A 132 1.07 4.75 -35.15
CA GLY A 132 1.68 6.05 -35.42
C GLY A 132 1.11 7.21 -34.59
N ASP A 133 -0.08 7.07 -34.04
CA ASP A 133 -0.73 8.01 -33.13
C ASP A 133 -0.42 7.75 -31.64
N GLY A 134 0.41 6.74 -31.32
CA GLY A 134 0.77 6.37 -29.95
C GLY A 134 -0.23 5.46 -29.23
N THR A 135 -1.19 4.88 -29.96
CA THR A 135 -2.12 3.89 -29.39
C THR A 135 -1.44 2.54 -29.25
N ILE A 136 -1.46 1.96 -28.04
CA ILE A 136 -0.89 0.64 -27.74
C ILE A 136 -1.71 -0.45 -28.42
N ARG A 137 -1.08 -1.21 -29.32
CA ARG A 137 -1.64 -2.43 -29.96
C ARG A 137 -1.39 -3.66 -29.13
N SER A 138 -0.15 -3.80 -28.67
CA SER A 138 0.25 -4.91 -27.82
C SER A 138 1.33 -4.51 -26.84
N ALA A 139 1.39 -5.21 -25.72
CA ALA A 139 2.43 -5.01 -24.72
C ALA A 139 2.81 -6.34 -24.08
N ARG A 140 4.09 -6.51 -23.78
CA ARG A 140 4.62 -7.65 -23.05
C ARG A 140 5.48 -7.16 -21.89
N VAL A 141 5.12 -7.55 -20.68
CA VAL A 141 5.90 -7.28 -19.48
C VAL A 141 7.15 -8.15 -19.46
N LEU A 142 8.28 -7.57 -19.09
CA LEU A 142 9.61 -8.18 -19.15
C LEU A 142 10.21 -8.48 -17.77
N ASP A 143 9.52 -8.09 -16.70
CA ASP A 143 9.93 -8.30 -15.31
C ASP A 143 8.75 -8.67 -14.42
N SER A 144 9.03 -8.99 -13.17
CA SER A 144 8.01 -9.26 -12.16
C SER A 144 8.07 -8.21 -11.04
N PRO A 145 6.93 -7.82 -10.43
CA PRO A 145 6.96 -6.98 -9.25
C PRO A 145 7.68 -7.67 -8.06
N TRP A 146 7.89 -8.98 -8.16
CA TRP A 146 8.58 -9.78 -7.14
C TRP A 146 10.10 -9.85 -7.35
N ASP A 147 10.62 -9.43 -8.50
CA ASP A 147 12.05 -9.40 -8.77
C ASP A 147 12.78 -8.45 -7.80
N VAL A 148 13.80 -8.97 -7.12
CA VAL A 148 14.60 -8.20 -6.16
C VAL A 148 15.53 -7.23 -6.89
N ASP A 149 16.13 -7.70 -7.98
CA ASP A 149 17.13 -6.97 -8.77
C ASP A 149 16.54 -6.42 -10.09
N ALA A 150 15.24 -6.09 -10.10
CA ALA A 150 14.62 -5.49 -11.28
C ALA A 150 15.33 -4.18 -11.66
N PRO A 151 15.80 -4.04 -12.91
CA PRO A 151 16.45 -2.81 -13.34
C PRO A 151 15.45 -1.66 -13.38
N HIS A 152 15.85 -0.52 -12.84
CA HIS A 152 15.10 0.73 -12.89
C HIS A 152 15.91 1.80 -13.60
N PRO A 153 15.27 2.70 -14.35
CA PRO A 153 15.96 3.89 -14.83
C PRO A 153 16.34 4.78 -13.65
N SER A 154 17.38 5.57 -13.81
CA SER A 154 17.64 6.69 -12.91
C SER A 154 16.53 7.73 -13.05
N PHE A 155 16.09 8.30 -11.92
CA PHE A 155 15.08 9.35 -11.89
C PHE A 155 15.70 10.66 -11.42
N SER A 156 15.49 11.73 -12.21
CA SER A 156 15.86 13.08 -11.80
C SER A 156 14.87 13.64 -10.78
N ILE A 157 15.40 14.30 -9.76
CA ILE A 157 14.61 14.81 -8.63
C ILE A 157 14.86 16.30 -8.46
N ALA A 158 13.79 17.09 -8.38
CA ALA A 158 13.86 18.47 -7.92
C ALA A 158 13.05 18.66 -6.64
N LEU A 159 13.52 19.55 -5.77
CA LEU A 159 12.83 19.96 -4.55
C LEU A 159 12.36 21.41 -4.71
N LEU A 160 11.09 21.64 -4.37
CA LEU A 160 10.47 22.97 -4.35
C LEU A 160 9.93 23.26 -2.95
N ARG A 161 10.50 24.21 -2.25
CA ARG A 161 10.11 24.54 -0.88
C ARG A 161 10.25 26.04 -0.57
N MET A 162 9.57 26.50 0.46
CA MET A 162 9.84 27.82 1.04
C MET A 162 11.08 27.74 1.91
N GLU A 163 11.93 28.77 1.85
CA GLU A 163 13.07 28.91 2.75
C GLU A 163 12.65 28.85 4.23
N GLY A 164 13.40 28.10 5.02
CA GLY A 164 13.21 27.98 6.47
C GLY A 164 12.34 26.78 6.87
N THR A 165 12.12 26.63 8.19
CA THR A 165 11.41 25.48 8.80
C THR A 165 10.00 25.86 9.24
N GLY A 166 9.04 24.94 9.15
CA GLY A 166 7.65 25.06 9.56
C GLY A 166 6.68 25.51 8.47
N HIS A 167 5.39 25.52 8.80
CA HIS A 167 4.33 25.74 7.82
C HIS A 167 4.31 27.19 7.29
N PRO A 168 4.32 27.43 5.97
CA PRO A 168 4.42 28.76 5.37
C PRO A 168 3.27 29.71 5.70
N ALA A 169 2.06 29.19 5.97
CA ALA A 169 0.90 30.02 6.34
C ALA A 169 1.09 30.82 7.63
N HIS A 170 1.98 30.39 8.50
CA HIS A 170 2.23 31.02 9.82
C HIS A 170 3.48 31.92 9.84
N ARG A 171 4.03 32.29 8.68
CA ARG A 171 5.28 33.04 8.56
C ARG A 171 5.18 34.19 7.56
N ARG A 172 6.12 35.13 7.65
CA ARG A 172 6.36 36.08 6.55
C ARG A 172 6.78 35.28 5.30
N VAL A 173 6.25 35.69 4.14
CA VAL A 173 6.60 35.09 2.85
C VAL A 173 8.12 35.22 2.67
N ARG A 174 8.80 34.10 2.43
CA ARG A 174 10.23 34.01 2.18
C ARG A 174 10.48 33.60 0.73
N PRO A 175 11.72 33.67 0.22
CA PRO A 175 12.02 33.14 -1.08
C PRO A 175 11.58 31.68 -1.23
N LEU A 176 11.11 31.35 -2.42
CA LEU A 176 10.90 29.96 -2.83
C LEU A 176 12.23 29.40 -3.32
N GLU A 177 12.63 28.25 -2.83
CA GLU A 177 13.83 27.55 -3.28
C GLU A 177 13.43 26.44 -4.27
N PHE A 178 14.03 26.47 -5.45
CA PHE A 178 14.03 25.35 -6.40
C PHE A 178 15.43 24.73 -6.42
N ILE A 179 15.51 23.45 -6.06
CA ILE A 179 16.77 22.74 -5.92
C ILE A 179 16.77 21.57 -6.91
N ALA A 180 17.71 21.56 -7.84
CA ALA A 180 17.90 20.47 -8.79
C ALA A 180 19.41 20.31 -9.07
N ASP A 181 19.87 19.08 -9.26
CA ASP A 181 21.26 18.72 -9.55
C ASP A 181 22.28 19.37 -8.59
N GLY A 182 21.91 19.49 -7.31
CA GLY A 182 22.73 20.13 -6.27
C GLY A 182 22.78 21.65 -6.30
N VAL A 183 22.09 22.31 -7.25
CA VAL A 183 22.04 23.77 -7.37
C VAL A 183 20.74 24.31 -6.77
N THR A 184 20.87 25.34 -5.92
CA THR A 184 19.71 26.02 -5.31
C THR A 184 19.46 27.36 -6.00
N HIS A 185 18.24 27.56 -6.49
CA HIS A 185 17.74 28.80 -7.07
C HIS A 185 16.70 29.45 -6.13
N GLY A 186 16.98 30.65 -5.65
CA GLY A 186 16.05 31.43 -4.84
C GLY A 186 15.14 32.28 -5.73
N LEU A 187 13.82 32.20 -5.51
CA LEU A 187 12.80 32.92 -6.26
C LEU A 187 12.01 33.85 -5.35
N LEU A 188 11.92 35.12 -5.70
CA LEU A 188 11.20 36.15 -4.92
C LEU A 188 9.77 36.32 -5.44
N TRP A 189 8.78 36.23 -4.55
CA TRP A 189 7.35 36.35 -4.87
C TRP A 189 6.92 37.73 -5.34
N GLU A 190 7.72 38.76 -5.10
CA GLU A 190 7.41 40.18 -5.32
C GLU A 190 7.13 40.50 -6.78
N ASN A 191 7.72 39.75 -7.69
CA ASN A 191 7.60 39.93 -9.14
C ASN A 191 6.58 39.00 -9.79
N GLY A 192 5.46 38.76 -9.18
CA GLY A 192 4.35 37.89 -9.54
C GLY A 192 4.41 37.14 -10.88
N ALA A 193 4.37 37.85 -12.01
CA ALA A 193 4.41 37.20 -13.33
C ALA A 193 5.80 36.67 -13.70
N ASP A 194 6.86 37.45 -13.41
CA ASP A 194 8.25 37.06 -13.72
C ASP A 194 8.72 35.91 -12.81
N PHE A 195 8.28 35.92 -11.56
CA PHE A 195 8.46 34.82 -10.63
C PHE A 195 7.90 33.51 -11.19
N LEU A 196 6.66 33.49 -11.71
CA LEU A 196 6.05 32.30 -12.30
C LEU A 196 6.78 31.84 -13.57
N ARG A 197 7.19 32.79 -14.42
CA ARG A 197 7.96 32.48 -15.63
C ARG A 197 9.33 31.90 -15.30
N GLU A 198 10.00 32.45 -14.29
CA GLU A 198 11.30 31.93 -13.84
C GLU A 198 11.16 30.53 -13.23
N LEU A 199 10.17 30.31 -12.37
CA LEU A 199 9.88 28.97 -11.83
C LEU A 199 9.64 27.97 -12.97
N LEU A 200 8.82 28.35 -13.96
CA LEU A 200 8.54 27.48 -15.11
C LEU A 200 9.83 27.16 -15.90
N ARG A 201 10.66 28.15 -16.17
CA ARG A 201 11.93 27.98 -16.87
C ARG A 201 12.88 27.03 -16.13
N LEU A 202 12.96 27.12 -14.80
CA LEU A 202 13.75 26.21 -13.98
C LEU A 202 13.21 24.78 -14.04
N VAL A 203 11.89 24.60 -13.96
CA VAL A 203 11.24 23.28 -14.06
C VAL A 203 11.43 22.68 -15.46
N GLU A 204 11.31 23.47 -16.53
CA GLU A 204 11.52 23.01 -17.90
C GLU A 204 12.99 22.64 -18.16
N ARG A 205 13.94 23.46 -17.67
CA ARG A 205 15.38 23.21 -17.82
C ARG A 205 15.84 21.95 -17.08
N ALA A 206 15.38 21.75 -15.86
CA ALA A 206 15.74 20.58 -15.06
C ALA A 206 14.97 19.34 -15.48
N ASP A 207 13.78 19.50 -16.06
CA ASP A 207 12.81 18.44 -16.44
C ASP A 207 12.78 17.26 -15.46
N PRO A 208 12.56 17.48 -14.15
CA PRO A 208 12.65 16.43 -13.17
C PRO A 208 11.56 15.36 -13.37
N ASP A 209 11.90 14.10 -13.15
CA ASP A 209 10.94 13.01 -13.11
C ASP A 209 10.06 13.08 -11.85
N LEU A 210 10.65 13.52 -10.73
CA LEU A 210 9.98 13.72 -9.46
C LEU A 210 10.18 15.16 -8.97
N LEU A 211 9.06 15.86 -8.79
CA LEU A 211 9.01 17.13 -8.06
C LEU A 211 8.61 16.85 -6.61
N VAL A 212 9.54 16.98 -5.69
CA VAL A 212 9.26 16.92 -4.25
C VAL A 212 8.91 18.32 -3.77
N THR A 213 7.90 18.43 -2.92
CA THR A 213 7.55 19.72 -2.29
C THR A 213 7.50 19.57 -0.78
N GLU A 214 7.62 20.69 -0.05
CA GLU A 214 7.19 20.80 1.32
C GLU A 214 5.92 21.64 1.38
N TYR A 215 4.85 21.10 1.98
CA TYR A 215 3.52 21.72 2.03
C TYR A 215 2.93 21.99 0.62
N GLY A 216 3.24 21.11 -0.33
CA GLY A 216 2.82 21.26 -1.71
C GLY A 216 1.34 21.10 -1.91
N ASP A 217 0.73 20.12 -1.25
CA ASP A 217 -0.68 19.79 -1.42
C ASP A 217 -1.61 20.80 -0.70
N ASP A 218 -1.25 21.27 0.48
CA ASP A 218 -2.12 22.10 1.32
C ASP A 218 -1.88 23.60 1.18
N TRP A 219 -0.70 24.02 0.74
CA TRP A 219 -0.38 25.45 0.67
C TRP A 219 0.32 25.88 -0.62
N LEU A 220 1.44 25.27 -0.98
CA LEU A 220 2.34 25.81 -2.02
C LEU A 220 1.71 25.74 -3.43
N LEU A 221 1.30 24.54 -3.88
CA LEU A 221 0.70 24.39 -5.21
C LEU A 221 -0.64 25.13 -5.32
N PRO A 222 -1.59 25.06 -4.38
CA PRO A 222 -2.80 25.88 -4.42
C PRO A 222 -2.51 27.37 -4.60
N ARG A 223 -1.50 27.90 -3.91
CA ARG A 223 -1.13 29.31 -3.99
C ARG A 223 -0.48 29.69 -5.32
N LEU A 224 0.44 28.85 -5.82
CA LEU A 224 1.07 29.05 -7.13
C LEU A 224 0.02 29.02 -8.27
N LEU A 225 -0.89 28.06 -8.20
CA LEU A 225 -1.95 27.90 -9.20
C LEU A 225 -2.96 29.05 -9.14
N ALA A 226 -3.33 29.52 -7.95
CA ALA A 226 -4.19 30.70 -7.80
C ALA A 226 -3.51 31.98 -8.33
N LEU A 227 -2.19 32.10 -8.15
CA LEU A 227 -1.39 33.21 -8.70
C LEU A 227 -1.35 33.14 -10.23
N ALA A 228 -1.12 31.95 -10.79
CA ALA A 228 -1.12 31.70 -12.25
C ALA A 228 -2.46 32.10 -12.90
N VAL A 229 -3.59 31.70 -12.30
CA VAL A 229 -4.94 32.10 -12.76
C VAL A 229 -5.12 33.61 -12.69
N ARG A 230 -4.79 34.23 -11.55
CA ARG A 230 -4.94 35.68 -11.33
C ARG A 230 -4.14 36.53 -12.30
N LEU A 231 -2.91 36.11 -12.59
CA LEU A 231 -2.00 36.85 -13.49
C LEU A 231 -2.10 36.43 -14.94
N ARG A 232 -2.94 35.43 -15.25
CA ARG A 232 -3.08 34.82 -16.59
C ARG A 232 -1.74 34.35 -17.16
N VAL A 233 -0.85 33.82 -16.29
CA VAL A 233 0.42 33.22 -16.67
C VAL A 233 0.28 31.70 -16.59
N PRO A 234 0.39 30.95 -17.70
CA PRO A 234 0.35 29.48 -17.66
C PRO A 234 1.48 28.91 -16.81
N LEU A 235 1.15 27.90 -16.00
CA LEU A 235 2.13 27.18 -15.15
C LEU A 235 2.01 25.67 -15.37
N PRO A 236 2.44 25.13 -16.53
CA PRO A 236 2.40 23.71 -16.84
C PRO A 236 3.51 22.96 -16.10
N LEU A 237 3.26 22.58 -14.85
CA LEU A 237 4.22 21.82 -14.03
C LEU A 237 4.34 20.35 -14.46
N GLY A 238 3.37 19.81 -15.20
CA GLY A 238 3.43 18.47 -15.78
C GLY A 238 4.03 18.46 -17.18
N ARG A 239 4.36 17.28 -17.70
CA ARG A 239 4.67 17.07 -19.11
C ARG A 239 3.36 17.03 -19.90
N ALA A 240 3.23 17.85 -20.96
CA ALA A 240 2.03 17.81 -21.78
C ALA A 240 2.00 16.52 -22.61
N PRO A 241 0.86 15.79 -22.66
CA PRO A 241 0.73 14.72 -23.63
C PRO A 241 0.75 15.29 -25.04
N ARG A 242 1.56 14.73 -25.92
CA ARG A 242 1.61 15.11 -27.35
C ARG A 242 0.53 14.40 -28.17
N THR A 243 -0.66 14.18 -27.62
CA THR A 243 -1.75 13.54 -28.36
C THR A 243 -2.65 14.58 -29.04
N PRO A 244 -3.00 14.38 -30.33
CA PRO A 244 -3.96 15.23 -31.06
C PRO A 244 -5.39 14.96 -30.59
N GLY A 245 -5.73 15.23 -29.36
CA GLY A 245 -7.07 14.95 -28.82
C GLY A 245 -7.38 15.62 -27.49
N ASP A 246 -6.42 16.28 -26.89
CA ASP A 246 -6.63 17.09 -25.69
C ASP A 246 -7.36 18.42 -26.03
N VAL A 247 -8.60 18.29 -26.54
CA VAL A 247 -9.55 19.40 -26.43
C VAL A 247 -9.98 19.44 -24.97
N PRO A 248 -9.76 20.54 -24.24
CA PRO A 248 -10.22 20.66 -22.87
C PRO A 248 -11.71 20.37 -22.85
N GLY A 249 -12.09 19.19 -22.33
CA GLY A 249 -13.49 18.86 -22.15
C GLY A 249 -14.15 19.96 -21.35
N ALA A 250 -15.31 20.44 -21.78
CA ALA A 250 -16.07 21.59 -21.30
C ALA A 250 -16.27 21.55 -19.76
N ALA A 251 -15.23 21.88 -19.01
CA ALA A 251 -15.32 22.26 -17.62
C ALA A 251 -15.91 23.67 -17.58
N ARG A 252 -16.95 23.90 -16.79
CA ARG A 252 -17.57 25.22 -16.61
C ARG A 252 -17.11 25.82 -15.28
N GLY A 253 -16.86 27.14 -15.24
CA GLY A 253 -16.51 27.89 -14.04
C GLY A 253 -15.03 27.80 -13.63
N ARG A 254 -14.74 27.95 -12.35
CA ARG A 254 -13.37 27.97 -11.77
C ARG A 254 -12.49 26.78 -12.16
N ASP A 255 -13.08 25.61 -12.36
CA ASP A 255 -12.35 24.41 -12.77
C ASP A 255 -11.83 24.52 -14.24
N ALA A 256 -12.52 25.27 -15.10
CA ALA A 256 -12.07 25.51 -16.47
C ALA A 256 -10.90 26.49 -16.51
N GLU A 257 -10.97 27.59 -15.75
CA GLU A 257 -9.89 28.57 -15.63
C GLU A 257 -8.62 27.93 -15.06
N PHE A 258 -8.79 27.07 -14.04
CA PHE A 258 -7.70 26.33 -13.43
C PHE A 258 -7.00 25.39 -14.43
N ARG A 259 -7.76 24.62 -15.23
CA ARG A 259 -7.20 23.71 -16.24
C ARG A 259 -6.46 24.45 -17.34
N THR A 260 -6.90 25.63 -17.71
CA THR A 260 -6.26 26.48 -18.72
C THR A 260 -4.95 27.10 -18.18
N ALA A 261 -4.97 27.53 -16.90
CA ALA A 261 -3.80 28.13 -16.29
C ALA A 261 -2.72 27.12 -15.85
N ALA A 262 -3.10 25.87 -15.61
CA ALA A 262 -2.17 24.83 -15.15
C ALA A 262 -2.41 23.49 -15.86
N PRO A 263 -2.13 23.43 -17.16
CA PRO A 263 -2.25 22.17 -17.90
C PRO A 263 -1.31 21.11 -17.31
N GLY A 264 -1.81 19.87 -17.24
CA GLY A 264 -1.04 18.75 -16.67
C GLY A 264 -1.08 18.66 -15.13
N VAL A 265 -1.73 19.59 -14.42
CA VAL A 265 -1.98 19.50 -12.98
C VAL A 265 -3.39 18.96 -12.74
N ARG A 266 -3.51 17.92 -11.91
CA ARG A 266 -4.79 17.32 -11.51
C ARG A 266 -5.00 17.52 -10.01
N GLY A 267 -5.99 18.30 -9.62
CA GLY A 267 -6.43 18.47 -8.23
C GLY A 267 -7.37 17.35 -7.78
N GLY A 268 -7.19 16.85 -6.56
CA GLY A 268 -8.12 15.95 -5.92
C GLY A 268 -9.05 16.65 -4.93
N ARG A 269 -9.60 15.90 -3.98
CA ARG A 269 -10.42 16.43 -2.87
C ARG A 269 -9.74 16.14 -1.56
N GLU A 270 -9.85 17.08 -0.63
CA GLU A 270 -9.48 16.86 0.75
C GLU A 270 -10.32 15.74 1.37
N ARG A 271 -9.75 15.05 2.35
CA ARG A 271 -10.41 13.95 3.04
C ARG A 271 -10.08 13.99 4.52
N SER A 272 -11.10 13.75 5.34
CA SER A 272 -10.91 13.47 6.76
C SER A 272 -11.40 12.07 7.06
N TYR A 273 -10.66 11.34 7.87
CA TYR A 273 -11.05 10.01 8.32
C TYR A 273 -10.58 9.77 9.75
N MET A 274 -11.30 8.91 10.45
CA MET A 274 -10.93 8.52 11.80
C MET A 274 -9.99 7.32 11.77
N SER A 275 -8.89 7.39 12.50
CA SER A 275 -7.94 6.30 12.68
C SER A 275 -7.43 6.29 14.12
N TYR A 276 -7.57 5.15 14.80
CA TYR A 276 -7.17 4.97 16.21
C TYR A 276 -7.66 6.10 17.13
N GLY A 277 -8.95 6.46 17.03
CA GLY A 277 -9.56 7.50 17.85
C GLY A 277 -9.19 8.93 17.49
N ARG A 278 -8.42 9.17 16.41
CA ARG A 278 -8.01 10.48 15.94
C ARG A 278 -8.61 10.79 14.57
N VAL A 279 -9.03 12.03 14.37
CA VAL A 279 -9.38 12.53 13.04
C VAL A 279 -8.09 12.90 12.31
N ILE A 280 -7.83 12.24 11.18
CA ILE A 280 -6.70 12.55 10.32
C ILE A 280 -7.24 13.34 9.13
N PHE A 281 -6.74 14.56 8.97
CA PHE A 281 -6.97 15.38 7.78
C PHE A 281 -5.90 15.08 6.73
N ARG A 282 -6.31 14.98 5.48
CA ARG A 282 -5.45 14.92 4.30
C ARG A 282 -5.82 16.03 3.33
N ALA A 283 -4.88 16.88 3.03
CA ALA A 283 -5.03 17.94 2.03
C ALA A 283 -5.40 17.38 0.66
N ALA A 284 -6.04 18.21 -0.16
CA ALA A 284 -6.36 17.85 -1.53
C ALA A 284 -5.07 17.53 -2.32
N PRO A 285 -4.91 16.31 -2.86
CA PRO A 285 -3.70 15.96 -3.59
C PRO A 285 -3.61 16.73 -4.91
N HIS A 286 -2.43 17.20 -5.24
CA HIS A 286 -2.08 17.74 -6.53
C HIS A 286 -1.14 16.78 -7.24
N THR A 287 -1.58 16.15 -8.32
CA THR A 287 -0.78 15.21 -9.11
C THR A 287 -0.41 15.82 -10.45
N LEU A 288 0.74 15.44 -10.99
CA LEU A 288 1.24 15.95 -12.26
C LEU A 288 1.15 14.87 -13.35
N SER A 289 0.81 15.26 -14.57
CA SER A 289 0.80 14.36 -15.71
C SER A 289 2.22 14.21 -16.28
N GLY A 290 2.69 12.97 -16.47
CA GLY A 290 4.01 12.68 -17.03
C GLY A 290 5.21 13.04 -16.16
N ARG A 291 4.96 13.51 -14.97
CA ARG A 291 5.93 13.78 -13.90
C ARG A 291 5.31 13.40 -12.57
N TRP A 292 6.08 12.93 -11.62
CA TRP A 292 5.56 12.68 -10.28
C TRP A 292 5.66 13.93 -9.41
N HIS A 293 4.66 14.13 -8.57
CA HIS A 293 4.69 15.08 -7.48
C HIS A 293 4.47 14.36 -6.16
N VAL A 294 5.33 14.64 -5.20
CA VAL A 294 5.24 14.14 -3.82
C VAL A 294 5.39 15.30 -2.85
N ASP A 295 4.39 15.52 -2.01
CA ASP A 295 4.53 16.42 -0.87
C ASP A 295 5.12 15.65 0.31
N ALA A 296 6.35 15.98 0.67
CA ALA A 296 7.10 15.30 1.74
C ALA A 296 6.41 15.42 3.11
N ARG A 297 5.64 16.50 3.33
CA ARG A 297 4.91 16.71 4.59
C ARG A 297 3.55 16.02 4.62
N ASN A 298 3.02 15.65 3.46
CA ASN A 298 1.75 14.92 3.32
C ASN A 298 1.93 13.43 2.99
N SER A 299 3.16 12.94 2.97
CA SER A 299 3.49 11.55 2.63
C SER A 299 4.27 10.84 3.75
N PHE A 300 3.56 10.07 4.56
CA PHE A 300 4.17 9.19 5.56
C PHE A 300 5.14 8.19 4.91
N LEU A 301 4.71 7.51 3.84
CA LEU A 301 5.52 6.49 3.17
C LEU A 301 6.80 7.06 2.56
N PHE A 302 6.76 8.27 1.98
CA PHE A 302 7.97 8.91 1.46
C PHE A 302 8.94 9.28 2.58
N GLY A 303 8.44 9.80 3.71
CA GLY A 303 9.26 10.10 4.88
C GLY A 303 10.01 8.88 5.42
N GLU A 304 9.31 7.73 5.50
CA GLU A 304 9.87 6.48 6.04
C GLU A 304 10.79 5.74 5.05
N THR A 305 10.50 5.80 3.76
CA THR A 305 11.09 4.87 2.78
C THR A 305 11.71 5.54 1.57
N GLY A 306 11.55 6.87 1.42
CA GLY A 306 12.03 7.62 0.27
C GLY A 306 11.47 7.13 -1.07
N LEU A 307 12.10 7.56 -2.16
CA LEU A 307 11.73 7.13 -3.50
C LEU A 307 11.89 5.61 -3.72
N PRO A 308 12.99 4.95 -3.26
CA PRO A 308 13.13 3.50 -3.45
C PRO A 308 11.98 2.68 -2.86
N GLY A 309 11.48 3.07 -1.68
CA GLY A 309 10.33 2.39 -1.06
C GLY A 309 9.02 2.70 -1.75
N LEU A 310 8.79 3.92 -2.24
CA LEU A 310 7.60 4.24 -3.04
C LEU A 310 7.57 3.47 -4.36
N VAL A 311 8.71 3.33 -5.03
CA VAL A 311 8.86 2.50 -6.25
C VAL A 311 8.47 1.06 -5.93
N GLU A 312 9.01 0.50 -4.85
CA GLU A 312 8.70 -0.86 -4.41
C GLU A 312 7.20 -1.07 -4.17
N LEU A 313 6.57 -0.16 -3.40
CA LEU A 313 5.14 -0.22 -3.09
C LEU A 313 4.25 -0.04 -4.32
N SER A 314 4.64 0.86 -5.23
CA SER A 314 3.89 1.11 -6.47
C SER A 314 3.89 -0.12 -7.38
N ARG A 315 5.05 -0.78 -7.55
CA ARG A 315 5.18 -2.02 -8.32
C ARG A 315 4.32 -3.14 -7.74
N LEU A 316 4.40 -3.37 -6.43
CA LEU A 316 3.69 -4.45 -5.75
C LEU A 316 2.19 -4.25 -5.68
N SER A 317 1.73 -3.04 -5.40
CA SER A 317 0.31 -2.74 -5.21
C SER A 317 -0.44 -2.44 -6.52
N GLY A 318 0.27 -2.14 -7.61
CA GLY A 318 -0.34 -1.65 -8.85
C GLY A 318 -0.91 -0.24 -8.74
N ILE A 319 -0.63 0.48 -7.65
CA ILE A 319 -1.08 1.86 -7.45
C ILE A 319 -0.02 2.82 -8.02
N PRO A 320 -0.40 3.79 -8.89
CA PRO A 320 0.52 4.81 -9.39
C PRO A 320 1.28 5.53 -8.26
N LEU A 321 2.58 5.83 -8.47
CA LEU A 321 3.52 6.31 -7.44
C LEU A 321 3.02 7.55 -6.69
N GLN A 322 2.50 8.56 -7.40
CA GLN A 322 1.96 9.77 -6.78
C GLN A 322 0.77 9.48 -5.84
N ARG A 323 -0.01 8.45 -6.16
CA ARG A 323 -1.16 8.03 -5.35
C ARG A 323 -0.71 7.19 -4.17
N VAL A 324 0.24 6.26 -4.36
CA VAL A 324 0.78 5.46 -3.25
C VAL A 324 1.46 6.34 -2.20
N ALA A 325 2.17 7.39 -2.62
CA ALA A 325 2.77 8.37 -1.72
C ALA A 325 1.76 9.03 -0.75
N ARG A 326 0.49 9.14 -1.17
CA ARG A 326 -0.60 9.78 -0.40
C ARG A 326 -1.55 8.80 0.27
N THR A 327 -1.26 7.50 0.20
CA THR A 327 -2.07 6.46 0.84
C THR A 327 -1.39 5.94 2.11
N SER A 328 -2.15 5.16 2.90
CA SER A 328 -1.58 4.39 4.00
C SER A 328 -1.03 3.06 3.50
N PRO A 329 -0.10 2.43 4.23
CA PRO A 329 0.33 1.06 3.93
C PRO A 329 -0.85 0.08 3.84
N GLY A 330 -1.92 0.33 4.60
CA GLY A 330 -3.15 -0.46 4.56
C GLY A 330 -3.89 -0.40 3.22
N THR A 331 -3.85 0.74 2.53
CA THR A 331 -4.39 0.83 1.16
C THR A 331 -3.58 -0.01 0.19
N ALA A 332 -2.24 0.00 0.33
CA ALA A 332 -1.37 -0.79 -0.54
C ALA A 332 -1.58 -2.29 -0.35
N ILE A 333 -1.61 -2.80 0.90
CA ILE A 333 -1.87 -4.23 1.16
C ILE A 333 -3.28 -4.64 0.70
N SER A 334 -4.30 -3.79 0.88
CA SER A 334 -5.65 -4.05 0.38
C SER A 334 -5.69 -4.14 -1.15
N ALA A 335 -4.94 -3.28 -1.86
CA ALA A 335 -4.80 -3.35 -3.32
C ALA A 335 -4.12 -4.65 -3.77
N MET A 336 -3.11 -5.12 -3.04
CA MET A 336 -2.47 -6.41 -3.32
C MET A 336 -3.43 -7.59 -3.11
N GLN A 337 -4.23 -7.56 -2.04
CA GLN A 337 -5.28 -8.57 -1.80
C GLN A 337 -6.34 -8.56 -2.92
N VAL A 338 -6.75 -7.38 -3.39
CA VAL A 338 -7.64 -7.24 -4.55
C VAL A 338 -7.02 -7.85 -5.80
N ALA A 339 -5.75 -7.57 -6.09
CA ALA A 339 -5.06 -8.13 -7.25
C ALA A 339 -4.93 -9.67 -7.16
N THR A 340 -4.69 -10.22 -5.96
CA THR A 340 -4.67 -11.66 -5.71
C THR A 340 -6.06 -12.27 -5.94
N ALA A 341 -7.12 -11.63 -5.43
CA ALA A 341 -8.50 -12.07 -5.63
C ALA A 341 -8.88 -12.09 -7.12
N LEU A 342 -8.61 -11.01 -7.86
CA LEU A 342 -8.92 -10.92 -9.29
C LEU A 342 -8.21 -11.99 -10.11
N ARG A 343 -6.93 -12.25 -9.84
CA ARG A 343 -6.17 -13.32 -10.52
C ARG A 343 -6.72 -14.71 -10.22
N GLY A 344 -7.24 -14.91 -9.01
CA GLY A 344 -7.90 -16.16 -8.60
C GLY A 344 -9.35 -16.29 -9.03
N GLY A 345 -9.94 -15.34 -9.79
CA GLY A 345 -11.35 -15.36 -10.16
C GLY A 345 -12.30 -15.11 -8.96
N ILE A 346 -11.76 -14.62 -7.84
CA ILE A 346 -12.54 -14.36 -6.63
C ILE A 346 -13.25 -13.01 -6.77
N LEU A 347 -14.54 -13.02 -6.52
CA LEU A 347 -15.36 -11.81 -6.50
C LEU A 347 -15.02 -10.96 -5.29
N VAL A 348 -14.49 -9.76 -5.54
CA VAL A 348 -14.11 -8.81 -4.48
C VAL A 348 -15.37 -8.13 -3.93
N PRO A 349 -15.75 -8.32 -2.68
CA PRO A 349 -16.94 -7.69 -2.12
C PRO A 349 -16.84 -6.17 -2.16
N TYR A 350 -17.92 -5.48 -2.55
CA TYR A 350 -17.96 -4.00 -2.54
C TYR A 350 -17.87 -3.43 -1.12
N LYS A 351 -18.56 -4.08 -0.17
CA LYS A 351 -18.50 -3.76 1.26
C LYS A 351 -18.26 -5.05 2.03
N LYS A 352 -17.74 -4.95 3.25
CA LYS A 352 -17.65 -6.10 4.16
C LYS A 352 -19.05 -6.63 4.40
N ARG A 353 -19.24 -7.94 4.19
CA ARG A 353 -20.55 -8.60 4.29
C ARG A 353 -20.76 -9.38 5.58
N GLU A 354 -19.66 -9.83 6.17
CA GLU A 354 -19.73 -10.67 7.37
C GLU A 354 -19.78 -9.79 8.62
N PRO A 355 -20.87 -9.87 9.41
CA PRO A 355 -20.87 -9.34 10.75
C PRO A 355 -19.96 -10.19 11.64
N GLU A 356 -19.57 -9.65 12.78
CA GLU A 356 -18.92 -10.42 13.82
C GLU A 356 -19.88 -11.48 14.36
N ALA A 357 -19.38 -12.68 14.65
CA ALA A 357 -20.16 -13.71 15.30
C ALA A 357 -20.56 -13.23 16.71
N PHE A 358 -21.77 -13.57 17.13
CA PHE A 358 -22.19 -13.29 18.51
C PHE A 358 -21.26 -14.00 19.48
N LYS A 359 -20.78 -13.29 20.51
CA LYS A 359 -19.93 -13.81 21.56
C LYS A 359 -20.51 -13.46 22.91
N THR A 360 -20.48 -14.41 23.82
CA THR A 360 -20.77 -14.15 25.24
C THR A 360 -19.64 -13.36 25.88
N GLY A 361 -19.87 -12.82 27.09
CA GLY A 361 -18.79 -12.15 27.84
C GLY A 361 -17.59 -13.05 28.11
N VAL A 362 -17.82 -14.33 28.34
CA VAL A 362 -16.77 -15.35 28.53
C VAL A 362 -15.99 -15.56 27.21
N ASP A 363 -16.70 -15.71 26.09
CA ASP A 363 -16.08 -15.87 24.79
C ASP A 363 -15.18 -14.67 24.43
N LEU A 364 -15.62 -13.45 24.75
CA LEU A 364 -14.81 -12.23 24.53
C LEU A 364 -13.52 -12.23 25.35
N VAL A 365 -13.61 -12.61 26.65
CA VAL A 365 -12.43 -12.71 27.53
C VAL A 365 -11.45 -13.78 27.04
N VAL A 366 -11.95 -14.88 26.47
CA VAL A 366 -11.13 -15.98 25.97
C VAL A 366 -10.51 -15.63 24.62
N ALA A 367 -11.29 -15.03 23.71
CA ALA A 367 -10.90 -14.84 22.32
C ALA A 367 -9.97 -13.63 22.11
N ASP A 368 -10.26 -12.49 22.72
CA ASP A 368 -9.53 -11.25 22.52
C ASP A 368 -8.61 -10.88 23.69
N LYS A 369 -7.55 -11.65 23.86
CA LYS A 369 -6.50 -11.38 24.85
C LYS A 369 -5.35 -10.52 24.31
N GLY A 370 -5.36 -10.19 23.02
CA GLY A 370 -4.26 -9.51 22.36
C GLY A 370 -2.94 -10.30 22.37
N GLY A 371 -1.81 -9.61 22.28
CA GLY A 371 -0.49 -10.20 22.44
C GLY A 371 -0.16 -10.53 23.90
N LEU A 372 0.64 -11.55 24.11
CA LEU A 372 1.09 -11.92 25.45
C LEU A 372 2.19 -10.97 25.91
N THR A 373 2.05 -10.47 27.14
CA THR A 373 3.08 -9.66 27.82
C THR A 373 3.38 -10.28 29.17
N TYR A 374 4.61 -10.63 29.40
CA TYR A 374 5.13 -10.91 30.72
C TYR A 374 5.80 -9.68 31.29
N LEU A 375 5.37 -9.25 32.47
CA LEU A 375 5.97 -8.10 33.13
C LEU A 375 7.44 -8.39 33.43
N PRO A 376 8.34 -7.43 33.15
CA PRO A 376 9.75 -7.64 33.40
C PRO A 376 10.05 -7.68 34.90
N ARG A 377 11.13 -8.40 35.27
CA ARG A 377 11.62 -8.40 36.62
C ARG A 377 12.39 -7.10 36.87
N PRO A 378 11.94 -6.23 37.79
CA PRO A 378 12.66 -5.00 38.10
C PRO A 378 14.11 -5.26 38.56
N GLY A 379 15.01 -4.37 38.17
CA GLY A 379 16.44 -4.47 38.53
C GLY A 379 17.36 -4.33 37.34
N ALA A 380 18.65 -4.32 37.63
CA ALA A 380 19.71 -4.38 36.62
C ALA A 380 20.10 -5.85 36.37
N HIS A 381 20.14 -6.21 35.12
CA HIS A 381 20.47 -7.54 34.65
C HIS A 381 21.68 -7.46 33.72
N GLU A 382 22.67 -8.28 33.94
CA GLU A 382 23.84 -8.37 33.08
C GLU A 382 23.72 -9.51 32.09
N ASN A 383 24.39 -9.36 30.93
CA ASN A 383 24.47 -10.37 29.88
C ASN A 383 23.08 -10.86 29.41
N VAL A 384 22.26 -9.94 28.92
CA VAL A 384 20.87 -10.22 28.51
C VAL A 384 20.79 -10.34 26.99
N GLY A 385 20.33 -11.49 26.49
CA GLY A 385 20.00 -11.70 25.10
C GLY A 385 18.56 -11.28 24.81
N GLU A 386 18.35 -10.54 23.71
CA GLU A 386 17.05 -10.22 23.13
C GLU A 386 16.85 -11.06 21.88
N LEU A 387 15.79 -11.85 21.88
CA LEU A 387 15.39 -12.68 20.75
C LEU A 387 14.01 -12.23 20.26
N ASP A 388 13.89 -11.99 18.96
CA ASP A 388 12.66 -11.48 18.31
C ASP A 388 12.22 -12.40 17.18
N PHE A 389 10.91 -12.71 17.11
CA PHE A 389 10.33 -13.49 16.03
C PHE A 389 10.22 -12.65 14.74
N ALA A 390 10.86 -13.09 13.70
CA ALA A 390 10.90 -12.38 12.43
C ALA A 390 9.50 -12.20 11.79
N SER A 391 8.95 -10.98 11.85
CA SER A 391 7.62 -10.67 11.32
C SER A 391 6.54 -11.64 11.83
N MET A 392 6.48 -11.86 13.13
CA MET A 392 5.71 -12.92 13.78
C MET A 392 4.27 -13.07 13.23
N TYR A 393 3.43 -12.06 13.33
CA TYR A 393 2.04 -12.14 12.93
C TYR A 393 1.84 -12.44 11.44
N PRO A 394 2.54 -11.78 10.50
CA PRO A 394 2.50 -12.18 9.09
C PRO A 394 2.95 -13.61 8.83
N SER A 395 4.00 -14.07 9.52
CA SER A 395 4.49 -15.45 9.41
C SER A 395 3.49 -16.47 9.94
N LEU A 396 2.75 -16.13 11.01
CA LEU A 396 1.66 -16.96 11.54
C LEU A 396 0.48 -17.03 10.55
N MET A 397 0.10 -15.90 9.96
CA MET A 397 -0.96 -15.88 8.94
C MET A 397 -0.62 -16.79 7.75
N ASP A 398 0.63 -16.74 7.29
CA ASP A 398 1.10 -17.60 6.21
C ASP A 398 1.13 -19.08 6.61
N ARG A 399 1.80 -19.41 7.71
CA ARG A 399 2.05 -20.79 8.18
C ARG A 399 0.77 -21.52 8.57
N TYR A 400 -0.13 -20.86 9.30
CA TYR A 400 -1.36 -21.46 9.81
C TYR A 400 -2.57 -21.17 8.94
N ASN A 401 -2.35 -20.68 7.72
CA ASN A 401 -3.38 -20.43 6.72
C ASN A 401 -4.54 -19.59 7.25
N ILE A 402 -4.20 -18.47 7.95
CA ILE A 402 -5.20 -17.62 8.60
C ILE A 402 -5.70 -16.55 7.61
N SER A 403 -6.96 -16.67 7.22
CA SER A 403 -7.67 -15.76 6.33
C SER A 403 -9.16 -15.76 6.70
N PRO A 404 -9.93 -14.71 6.39
CA PRO A 404 -11.36 -14.68 6.72
C PRO A 404 -12.17 -15.89 6.26
N GLU A 405 -11.87 -16.40 5.07
CA GLU A 405 -12.57 -17.53 4.46
C GLU A 405 -12.02 -18.90 4.87
N THR A 406 -10.87 -18.92 5.55
CA THR A 406 -10.25 -20.17 6.03
C THR A 406 -10.55 -20.43 7.51
N ILE A 407 -10.86 -19.38 8.29
CA ILE A 407 -11.23 -19.54 9.70
C ILE A 407 -12.64 -20.10 9.84
N ASN A 408 -12.79 -21.13 10.66
CA ASN A 408 -14.06 -21.83 10.89
C ASN A 408 -14.76 -22.26 9.59
N CYS A 409 -13.99 -22.74 8.60
CA CYS A 409 -14.51 -23.14 7.31
C CYS A 409 -15.42 -24.39 7.42
N ALA A 410 -16.47 -24.42 6.59
CA ALA A 410 -17.39 -25.55 6.56
C ALA A 410 -16.81 -26.81 5.87
N CYS A 411 -15.72 -26.66 5.10
CA CYS A 411 -15.15 -27.75 4.29
C CYS A 411 -14.21 -28.69 5.04
N CYS A 412 -13.77 -28.33 6.26
CA CYS A 412 -12.86 -29.11 7.11
C CYS A 412 -13.45 -29.25 8.51
N ARG A 413 -13.75 -30.48 8.92
CA ARG A 413 -14.17 -30.78 10.30
C ARG A 413 -13.63 -32.17 10.67
N PRO A 414 -12.56 -32.27 11.48
CA PRO A 414 -11.81 -31.15 12.08
C PRO A 414 -10.88 -30.45 11.06
N GLY A 415 -10.66 -29.15 11.24
CA GLY A 415 -9.57 -28.38 10.64
C GLY A 415 -8.34 -28.34 11.55
N LEU A 416 -7.36 -27.46 11.25
CA LEU A 416 -6.24 -27.21 12.14
C LEU A 416 -6.72 -26.38 13.34
N PRO A 417 -6.71 -26.91 14.58
CA PRO A 417 -7.23 -26.19 15.74
C PRO A 417 -6.37 -24.96 16.06
N VAL A 418 -7.05 -23.86 16.41
CA VAL A 418 -6.40 -22.64 16.91
C VAL A 418 -6.28 -22.73 18.42
N PRO A 419 -5.11 -22.47 19.01
CA PRO A 419 -4.90 -22.63 20.46
C PRO A 419 -5.88 -21.78 21.29
N GLY A 420 -6.58 -22.41 22.22
CA GLY A 420 -7.34 -21.78 23.31
C GLY A 420 -8.60 -21.00 22.94
N ILE A 421 -9.03 -20.93 21.67
CA ILE A 421 -10.22 -20.14 21.26
C ILE A 421 -11.33 -20.96 20.58
N GLY A 422 -11.18 -22.29 20.50
CA GLY A 422 -12.21 -23.16 19.91
C GLY A 422 -12.43 -22.99 18.40
N ALA A 423 -11.57 -22.24 17.72
CA ALA A 423 -11.61 -22.05 16.28
C ALA A 423 -10.67 -23.02 15.54
N HIS A 424 -10.83 -23.12 14.23
CA HIS A 424 -9.92 -23.88 13.38
C HIS A 424 -9.65 -23.16 12.05
N THR A 425 -8.52 -23.47 11.40
CA THR A 425 -8.20 -23.01 10.04
C THR A 425 -8.31 -24.14 9.01
N CYS A 426 -8.48 -23.77 7.75
CA CYS A 426 -8.72 -24.69 6.64
C CYS A 426 -7.46 -25.48 6.28
N LEU A 427 -7.62 -26.81 6.09
CA LEU A 427 -6.56 -27.71 5.62
C LEU A 427 -6.66 -28.03 4.11
N ARG A 428 -7.74 -27.61 3.45
CA ARG A 428 -8.03 -28.01 2.05
C ARG A 428 -7.75 -26.93 1.03
N ARG A 429 -7.95 -25.66 1.39
CA ARG A 429 -7.73 -24.53 0.48
C ARG A 429 -6.81 -23.51 1.12
N ARG A 430 -5.95 -22.94 0.32
CA ARG A 430 -5.12 -21.81 0.72
C ARG A 430 -5.96 -20.53 0.80
N GLY A 431 -5.70 -19.70 1.78
CA GLY A 431 -6.42 -18.44 1.99
C GLY A 431 -5.83 -17.28 1.21
N LEU A 432 -6.68 -16.30 0.87
CA LEU A 432 -6.30 -15.09 0.14
C LEU A 432 -5.22 -14.28 0.86
N VAL A 433 -5.34 -14.15 2.19
CA VAL A 433 -4.38 -13.38 3.00
C VAL A 433 -3.01 -14.03 2.99
N PRO A 434 -2.86 -15.34 3.30
CA PRO A 434 -1.61 -16.07 3.13
C PRO A 434 -1.01 -15.95 1.73
N ASP A 435 -1.82 -16.12 0.67
CA ASP A 435 -1.35 -16.01 -0.72
C ASP A 435 -0.82 -14.60 -1.06
N THR A 436 -1.38 -13.57 -0.43
CA THR A 436 -0.90 -12.20 -0.60
C THR A 436 0.38 -11.93 0.18
N ILE A 437 0.51 -12.49 1.40
CA ILE A 437 1.58 -12.17 2.35
C ILE A 437 2.85 -12.97 2.10
N ALA A 438 2.73 -14.24 1.72
CA ALA A 438 3.88 -15.13 1.54
C ALA A 438 4.96 -14.55 0.60
N PRO A 439 4.63 -14.02 -0.60
CA PRO A 439 5.63 -13.43 -1.48
C PRO A 439 6.23 -12.12 -0.91
N ILE A 440 5.49 -11.37 -0.08
CA ILE A 440 6.03 -10.17 0.60
C ILE A 440 7.08 -10.58 1.64
N LEU A 441 6.80 -11.63 2.43
CA LEU A 441 7.75 -12.19 3.40
C LEU A 441 9.03 -12.67 2.72
N ALA A 442 8.88 -13.43 1.62
CA ALA A 442 10.01 -13.93 0.85
C ALA A 442 10.87 -12.78 0.28
N LYS A 443 10.25 -11.80 -0.39
CA LYS A 443 10.95 -10.66 -0.96
C LYS A 443 11.65 -9.81 0.11
N ARG A 444 10.99 -9.57 1.26
CA ARG A 444 11.60 -8.84 2.37
C ARG A 444 12.83 -9.55 2.92
N ARG A 445 12.81 -10.89 3.03
CA ARG A 445 13.97 -11.68 3.44
C ARG A 445 15.13 -11.48 2.47
N SER A 446 14.90 -11.64 1.18
CA SER A 446 15.92 -11.42 0.15
C SER A 446 16.48 -9.99 0.16
N LEU A 447 15.65 -8.97 0.39
CA LEU A 447 16.11 -7.58 0.52
C LEU A 447 16.97 -7.37 1.77
N LYS A 448 16.68 -8.03 2.90
CA LYS A 448 17.53 -8.01 4.10
C LYS A 448 18.89 -8.68 3.84
N GLU A 449 18.89 -9.81 3.16
CA GLU A 449 20.13 -10.51 2.76
C GLU A 449 20.99 -9.63 1.85
N ARG A 450 20.38 -8.98 0.84
CA ARG A 450 21.07 -8.02 -0.04
C ARG A 450 21.60 -6.81 0.74
N GLN A 451 20.82 -6.28 1.68
CA GLN A 451 21.26 -5.18 2.54
C GLN A 451 22.49 -5.57 3.37
N GLY A 452 22.52 -6.78 3.92
CA GLY A 452 23.67 -7.28 4.70
C GLY A 452 24.92 -7.51 3.83
N ALA A 453 24.73 -7.99 2.61
CA ALA A 453 25.82 -8.27 1.66
C ALA A 453 26.34 -7.03 0.91
N ALA A 454 25.61 -5.91 0.93
CA ALA A 454 25.98 -4.70 0.21
C ALA A 454 27.23 -4.03 0.83
N THR A 455 28.27 -3.84 0.04
CA THR A 455 29.50 -3.13 0.40
C THR A 455 29.36 -1.61 0.29
N GLU A 456 28.65 -1.15 -0.76
CA GLU A 456 28.43 0.26 -1.02
C GLU A 456 27.34 0.84 -0.11
N PRO A 457 27.61 1.96 0.60
CA PRO A 457 26.65 2.58 1.52
C PRO A 457 25.33 2.95 0.86
N GLU A 458 25.37 3.45 -0.40
CA GLU A 458 24.19 3.85 -1.16
C GLU A 458 23.30 2.63 -1.49
N ALA A 459 23.90 1.55 -1.98
CA ALA A 459 23.18 0.29 -2.25
C ALA A 459 22.55 -0.27 -0.98
N ARG A 460 23.28 -0.27 0.15
CA ARG A 460 22.78 -0.69 1.46
C ARG A 460 21.56 0.14 1.88
N GLU A 461 21.61 1.46 1.70
CA GLU A 461 20.51 2.36 2.03
C GLU A 461 19.28 2.13 1.13
N ILE A 462 19.46 1.88 -0.17
CA ILE A 462 18.38 1.52 -1.09
C ILE A 462 17.68 0.25 -0.63
N PHE A 463 18.43 -0.82 -0.32
CA PHE A 463 17.84 -2.07 0.19
C PHE A 463 17.14 -1.87 1.53
N ARG A 464 17.73 -1.06 2.43
CA ARG A 464 17.12 -0.69 3.71
C ARG A 464 15.76 -0.01 3.51
N LYS A 465 15.65 0.95 2.61
CA LYS A 465 14.40 1.66 2.30
C LYS A 465 13.35 0.74 1.69
N ARG A 466 13.75 -0.11 0.75
CA ARG A 466 12.86 -1.09 0.11
C ARG A 466 12.32 -2.11 1.12
N GLN A 467 13.17 -2.73 1.94
CA GLN A 467 12.72 -3.69 2.95
C GLN A 467 11.85 -3.03 4.04
N THR A 468 12.11 -1.74 4.38
CA THR A 468 11.27 -0.97 5.31
C THR A 468 9.87 -0.75 4.74
N ALA A 469 9.74 -0.50 3.43
CA ALA A 469 8.44 -0.40 2.77
C ALA A 469 7.64 -1.70 2.90
N LEU A 470 8.28 -2.86 2.69
CA LEU A 470 7.64 -4.17 2.90
C LEU A 470 7.31 -4.44 4.38
N LYS A 471 8.16 -3.99 5.31
CA LYS A 471 7.86 -4.06 6.75
C LYS A 471 6.55 -3.37 7.07
N TRP A 472 6.30 -2.17 6.53
CA TRP A 472 5.04 -1.45 6.74
C TRP A 472 3.81 -2.19 6.18
N LEU A 473 3.91 -2.85 5.01
CA LEU A 473 2.83 -3.69 4.50
C LEU A 473 2.50 -4.84 5.44
N LEU A 474 3.52 -5.51 5.95
CA LEU A 474 3.38 -6.65 6.85
C LEU A 474 2.82 -6.23 8.22
N VAL A 475 3.30 -5.13 8.79
CA VAL A 475 2.82 -4.62 10.09
C VAL A 475 1.33 -4.31 10.05
N VAL A 476 0.86 -3.64 8.99
CA VAL A 476 -0.55 -3.26 8.90
C VAL A 476 -1.46 -4.42 8.49
N SER A 477 -0.94 -5.48 7.88
CA SER A 477 -1.74 -6.61 7.38
C SER A 477 -2.52 -7.30 8.50
N PHE A 478 -1.94 -7.43 9.69
CA PHE A 478 -2.60 -7.99 10.88
C PHE A 478 -3.79 -7.13 11.31
N GLY A 479 -3.59 -5.80 11.47
CA GLY A 479 -4.66 -4.89 11.88
C GLY A 479 -5.83 -4.85 10.89
N PHE A 480 -5.57 -5.12 9.60
CA PHE A 480 -6.61 -5.19 8.58
C PHE A 480 -7.52 -6.41 8.72
N LEU A 481 -7.08 -7.49 9.36
CA LEU A 481 -7.97 -8.62 9.66
C LEU A 481 -9.07 -8.22 10.64
N GLY A 482 -8.75 -7.40 11.66
CA GLY A 482 -9.70 -6.92 12.65
C GLY A 482 -10.40 -5.60 12.27
N TYR A 483 -10.00 -4.93 11.17
CA TYR A 483 -10.59 -3.65 10.80
C TYR A 483 -12.00 -3.81 10.27
N ARG A 484 -12.95 -3.14 10.91
CA ARG A 484 -14.40 -3.28 10.64
C ARG A 484 -14.81 -3.01 9.19
N ASN A 485 -14.05 -2.17 8.46
CA ASN A 485 -14.35 -1.79 7.07
C ASN A 485 -13.46 -2.54 6.06
N ALA A 486 -12.55 -3.41 6.50
CA ALA A 486 -11.72 -4.19 5.59
C ALA A 486 -12.58 -5.26 4.90
N ARG A 487 -12.64 -5.22 3.57
CA ARG A 487 -13.44 -6.19 2.79
C ARG A 487 -12.96 -7.64 2.94
N PHE A 488 -11.68 -7.82 3.20
CA PHE A 488 -11.04 -9.09 3.52
C PHE A 488 -10.66 -9.15 5.01
N GLY A 489 -11.52 -8.63 5.89
CA GLY A 489 -11.34 -8.64 7.34
C GLY A 489 -12.38 -9.50 8.04
N ARG A 490 -11.95 -10.22 9.08
CA ARG A 490 -12.80 -11.00 9.99
C ARG A 490 -12.13 -11.05 11.36
N ILE A 491 -12.89 -10.70 12.40
CA ILE A 491 -12.32 -10.59 13.75
C ILE A 491 -11.79 -11.93 14.27
N GLU A 492 -12.46 -13.04 13.95
CA GLU A 492 -12.02 -14.37 14.36
C GLU A 492 -10.68 -14.76 13.73
N ALA A 493 -10.36 -14.25 12.53
CA ALA A 493 -9.05 -14.42 11.93
C ALA A 493 -7.98 -13.59 12.66
N HIS A 494 -8.31 -12.36 13.09
CA HIS A 494 -7.44 -11.53 13.93
C HIS A 494 -7.15 -12.21 15.28
N GLU A 495 -8.17 -12.74 15.94
CA GLU A 495 -8.06 -13.48 17.20
C GLU A 495 -7.20 -14.75 17.05
N ALA A 496 -7.33 -15.46 15.94
CA ALA A 496 -6.49 -16.63 15.65
C ALA A 496 -5.00 -16.28 15.55
N VAL A 497 -4.65 -15.14 14.95
CA VAL A 497 -3.25 -14.69 14.88
C VAL A 497 -2.69 -14.43 16.27
N THR A 498 -3.42 -13.71 17.12
CA THR A 498 -2.97 -13.42 18.50
C THR A 498 -2.89 -14.68 19.36
N ALA A 499 -3.83 -15.64 19.18
CA ALA A 499 -3.82 -16.91 19.86
C ALA A 499 -2.56 -17.74 19.53
N TRP A 500 -2.23 -17.88 18.24
CA TRP A 500 -0.99 -18.52 17.81
C TRP A 500 0.24 -17.76 18.28
N GLY A 501 0.20 -16.40 18.29
CA GLY A 501 1.30 -15.58 18.80
C GLY A 501 1.60 -15.87 20.26
N ARG A 502 0.57 -15.91 21.11
CA ARG A 502 0.74 -16.28 22.53
C ARG A 502 1.32 -17.67 22.71
N GLU A 503 0.83 -18.65 21.95
CA GLU A 503 1.33 -20.02 21.99
C GLU A 503 2.82 -20.11 21.66
N LYS A 504 3.25 -19.41 20.59
CA LYS A 504 4.66 -19.41 20.17
C LYS A 504 5.58 -18.69 21.16
N LEU A 505 5.11 -17.60 21.76
CA LEU A 505 5.88 -16.90 22.79
C LEU A 505 6.04 -17.76 24.06
N LEU A 506 4.98 -18.48 24.47
CA LEU A 506 5.03 -19.43 25.57
C LEU A 506 6.01 -20.57 25.28
N SER A 507 5.91 -21.18 24.11
CA SER A 507 6.85 -22.22 23.69
C SER A 507 8.30 -21.72 23.71
N ALA A 508 8.57 -20.52 23.21
CA ALA A 508 9.91 -19.94 23.24
C ALA A 508 10.43 -19.74 24.67
N LYS A 509 9.55 -19.27 25.59
CA LYS A 509 9.87 -19.16 27.02
C LYS A 509 10.24 -20.51 27.63
N GLU A 510 9.41 -21.53 27.43
CA GLU A 510 9.59 -22.88 27.97
C GLU A 510 10.89 -23.54 27.45
N ILE A 511 11.17 -23.34 26.14
CA ILE A 511 12.42 -23.81 25.54
C ILE A 511 13.61 -23.11 26.18
N ALA A 512 13.57 -21.78 26.34
CA ALA A 512 14.65 -21.01 26.93
C ALA A 512 14.93 -21.46 28.40
N GLU A 513 13.88 -21.66 29.21
CA GLU A 513 13.98 -22.15 30.59
C GLU A 513 14.55 -23.57 30.65
N ARG A 514 14.13 -24.48 29.76
CA ARG A 514 14.66 -25.85 29.65
C ARG A 514 16.15 -25.86 29.32
N GLU A 515 16.61 -24.90 28.51
CA GLU A 515 18.01 -24.71 28.14
C GLU A 515 18.82 -23.96 29.22
N GLY A 516 18.23 -23.73 30.40
CA GLY A 516 18.91 -23.12 31.54
C GLY A 516 19.04 -21.59 31.47
N PHE A 517 18.28 -20.94 30.58
CA PHE A 517 18.20 -19.48 30.56
C PHE A 517 17.12 -18.98 31.51
N ALA A 518 17.45 -17.98 32.32
CA ALA A 518 16.46 -17.29 33.13
C ALA A 518 15.66 -16.32 32.27
N PHE A 519 14.34 -16.48 32.22
CA PHE A 519 13.43 -15.61 31.52
C PHE A 519 13.21 -14.32 32.32
N LEU A 520 13.41 -13.16 31.69
CA LEU A 520 13.28 -11.83 32.32
C LEU A 520 12.03 -11.08 31.91
N HIS A 521 11.71 -11.11 30.62
CA HIS A 521 10.62 -10.35 30.01
C HIS A 521 10.16 -11.02 28.73
N GLY A 522 8.90 -10.83 28.36
CA GLY A 522 8.35 -11.18 27.05
C GLY A 522 7.29 -10.18 26.62
N LEU A 523 7.37 -9.74 25.36
CA LEU A 523 6.45 -8.75 24.82
C LEU A 523 6.09 -9.14 23.39
N THR A 524 4.87 -9.62 23.21
CA THR A 524 4.25 -9.96 21.92
C THR A 524 5.05 -10.95 21.07
N ASP A 525 6.20 -10.56 20.55
CA ASP A 525 7.05 -11.28 19.61
C ASP A 525 8.52 -11.37 20.03
N ALA A 526 8.88 -10.79 21.18
CA ALA A 526 10.24 -10.79 21.69
C ALA A 526 10.33 -11.37 23.10
N ILE A 527 11.47 -12.00 23.41
CA ILE A 527 11.85 -12.47 24.74
C ILE A 527 13.23 -11.94 25.13
N TRP A 528 13.36 -11.60 26.42
CA TRP A 528 14.64 -11.23 27.05
C TRP A 528 15.02 -12.32 28.06
N VAL A 529 16.14 -12.92 27.82
CA VAL A 529 16.63 -14.05 28.60
C VAL A 529 18.09 -13.86 29.00
N LYS A 530 18.51 -14.49 30.09
CA LYS A 530 19.92 -14.48 30.49
C LYS A 530 20.38 -15.84 31.00
N ARG A 531 21.65 -16.16 30.78
CA ARG A 531 22.34 -17.29 31.40
C ARG A 531 23.74 -16.84 31.79
N ARG A 532 24.14 -17.14 33.05
CA ARG A 532 25.46 -16.76 33.55
C ARG A 532 26.57 -17.40 32.72
N GLY A 533 27.51 -16.59 32.24
CA GLY A 533 28.64 -17.03 31.44
C GLY A 533 28.31 -17.38 29.97
N ALA A 534 27.07 -17.21 29.54
CA ALA A 534 26.72 -17.45 28.14
C ALA A 534 27.30 -16.35 27.23
N GLY A 535 27.94 -16.76 26.14
CA GLY A 535 28.38 -15.87 25.07
C GLY A 535 27.32 -15.73 23.95
N GLU A 536 27.64 -14.97 22.95
CA GLU A 536 26.73 -14.73 21.82
C GLU A 536 26.34 -16.02 21.08
N GLU A 537 27.27 -17.00 20.98
CA GLU A 537 27.03 -18.29 20.34
C GLU A 537 25.93 -19.10 21.03
N GLU A 538 25.89 -19.11 22.37
CA GLU A 538 24.88 -19.84 23.11
C GLU A 538 23.50 -19.20 22.92
N TYR A 539 23.40 -17.88 22.80
CA TYR A 539 22.14 -17.18 22.44
C TYR A 539 21.72 -17.48 21.01
N ARG A 540 22.67 -17.58 20.05
CA ARG A 540 22.38 -18.02 18.67
C ARG A 540 21.90 -19.47 18.67
N GLY A 541 22.55 -20.37 19.37
CA GLY A 541 22.12 -21.76 19.53
C GLY A 541 20.72 -21.88 20.14
N LEU A 542 20.36 -21.01 21.10
CA LEU A 542 19.02 -20.92 21.65
C LEU A 542 17.99 -20.46 20.55
N SER A 543 18.34 -19.45 19.77
CA SER A 543 17.45 -18.97 18.70
C SER A 543 17.21 -20.04 17.63
N GLU A 544 18.22 -20.80 17.26
CA GLU A 544 18.12 -21.92 16.32
C GLU A 544 17.21 -23.03 16.86
N ARG A 545 17.36 -23.38 18.15
CA ARG A 545 16.53 -24.38 18.81
C ARG A 545 15.07 -23.95 18.90
N ILE A 546 14.81 -22.71 19.31
CA ILE A 546 13.45 -22.16 19.35
C ILE A 546 12.85 -22.17 17.92
N THR A 547 13.62 -21.78 16.92
CA THR A 547 13.19 -21.83 15.52
C THR A 547 12.82 -23.25 15.08
N ALA A 548 13.66 -24.24 15.39
CA ALA A 548 13.44 -25.64 15.01
C ALA A 548 12.19 -26.22 15.68
N GLU A 549 12.01 -26.01 16.99
CA GLU A 549 10.89 -26.58 17.74
C GLU A 549 9.57 -25.85 17.52
N THR A 550 9.58 -24.52 17.43
CA THR A 550 8.35 -23.75 17.19
C THR A 550 7.96 -23.72 15.70
N GLY A 551 8.93 -23.98 14.83
CA GLY A 551 8.83 -23.81 13.39
C GLY A 551 8.65 -22.35 12.95
N MET A 552 8.96 -21.40 13.82
CA MET A 552 8.88 -19.95 13.57
C MET A 552 10.26 -19.32 13.73
N PRO A 553 10.77 -18.63 12.70
CA PRO A 553 12.08 -18.01 12.79
C PRO A 553 12.14 -16.96 13.91
N ILE A 554 13.05 -17.13 14.86
CA ILE A 554 13.41 -16.14 15.88
C ILE A 554 14.89 -15.80 15.71
N ALA A 555 15.23 -14.53 15.83
CA ALA A 555 16.59 -14.04 15.66
C ALA A 555 17.13 -13.43 16.95
N LEU A 556 18.43 -13.57 17.20
CA LEU A 556 19.11 -12.80 18.22
C LEU A 556 19.31 -11.37 17.71
N GLU A 557 18.62 -10.40 18.32
CA GLU A 557 18.76 -8.97 17.99
C GLU A 557 20.02 -8.38 18.63
N GLY A 558 20.40 -8.87 19.81
CA GLY A 558 21.64 -8.48 20.47
C GLY A 558 21.82 -9.09 21.86
N VAL A 559 23.06 -8.97 22.36
CA VAL A 559 23.40 -9.30 23.74
C VAL A 559 23.85 -8.03 24.47
N TYR A 560 23.05 -7.59 25.41
CA TYR A 560 23.30 -6.38 26.19
C TYR A 560 24.26 -6.69 27.34
N LYS A 561 25.31 -5.91 27.49
CA LYS A 561 26.21 -6.01 28.65
C LYS A 561 25.43 -5.86 29.95
N TRP A 562 24.50 -4.92 29.98
CA TRP A 562 23.52 -4.76 31.05
C TRP A 562 22.22 -4.16 30.50
N LEU A 563 21.10 -4.50 31.13
CA LEU A 563 19.76 -3.99 30.87
C LEU A 563 19.07 -3.74 32.21
N ALA A 564 18.44 -2.58 32.37
CA ALA A 564 17.70 -2.24 33.58
C ALA A 564 16.21 -2.10 33.30
N PHE A 565 15.41 -2.90 34.02
CA PHE A 565 13.98 -2.70 34.09
C PHE A 565 13.64 -1.86 35.32
N LEU A 566 13.15 -0.64 35.09
CA LEU A 566 12.85 0.30 36.16
C LEU A 566 11.47 -0.02 36.77
N PRO A 567 11.30 0.15 38.11
CA PRO A 567 10.00 0.02 38.72
C PRO A 567 8.98 0.98 38.12
N SER A 568 7.75 0.52 37.93
CA SER A 568 6.66 1.35 37.45
C SER A 568 6.36 2.49 38.44
N LYS A 569 6.15 3.71 37.93
CA LYS A 569 5.76 4.86 38.76
C LYS A 569 4.42 4.65 39.47
N ARG A 570 3.54 3.79 38.94
CA ARG A 570 2.22 3.50 39.52
C ARG A 570 2.21 2.31 40.47
N ASN A 571 3.10 1.35 40.25
CA ASN A 571 3.26 0.16 41.08
C ASN A 571 4.74 -0.24 41.12
N PRO A 572 5.48 0.16 42.18
CA PRO A 572 6.93 -0.11 42.29
C PRO A 572 7.31 -1.59 42.34
N SER A 573 6.40 -2.51 42.64
CA SER A 573 6.62 -3.95 42.62
C SER A 573 6.61 -4.55 41.20
N VAL A 574 6.28 -3.75 40.19
CA VAL A 574 6.20 -4.12 38.78
C VAL A 574 7.06 -3.16 37.96
N ALA A 575 7.72 -3.63 36.93
CA ALA A 575 8.47 -2.77 36.02
C ALA A 575 7.61 -2.28 34.84
#